data_a1d8a12277e5e2d611e28d85c6626f15
#
_entry.id   a1d8a12277e5e2d611e28d85c6626f15
#
_cell.length_a   1.000
_cell.length_b   1.000
_cell.length_c   1.000
_cell.angle_alpha   90.00
_cell.angle_beta   90.00
_cell.angle_gamma   90.00
#
_symmetry.space_group_name_H-M   'P 1'
#
loop_
_entity.id
_entity.type
_entity.pdbx_description
1 polymer ?
#
loop_
_entity_poly.entity_id
_entity_poly.type
_entity_poly.pdbx_seq_one_letter_code
_entity_poly.pdbx_strand_id
1 'polypeptide(L)'
;MKKFLPLALALIMALSLVACGDKAADDANNGDPAGDTQQTEEIKGLTAEERSKEFITVGTGPTSGIYFPIGGAFATALKEYGYQTSAEATNATGQNIQNILNGDAEIAIAMQDAVMQAYTGTGAYEGKGEATDLRALMRLWPNYVQLV
;
A
#
# COMPACT_ATOMS: atom_id res chain seq x y z
N MET A 1 42.99 -24.77 -31.63
CA MET A 1 42.09 -23.71 -31.13
C MET A 1 41.91 -23.81 -29.58
N LYS A 2 43.03 -23.82 -28.81
CA LYS A 2 42.98 -24.03 -27.34
C LYS A 2 43.93 -23.08 -26.55
N LYS A 3 44.26 -21.91 -27.06
CA LYS A 3 45.27 -20.99 -26.45
C LYS A 3 44.74 -19.56 -26.11
N PHE A 4 43.44 -19.28 -26.27
CA PHE A 4 42.88 -17.94 -25.98
C PHE A 4 42.00 -17.87 -24.73
N LEU A 5 41.75 -18.99 -24.06
CA LEU A 5 40.88 -19.05 -22.90
C LEU A 5 41.46 -18.49 -21.58
N PRO A 6 42.79 -18.53 -21.33
CA PRO A 6 43.32 -17.98 -20.08
C PRO A 6 43.50 -16.44 -20.08
N LEU A 7 43.45 -15.78 -21.25
CA LEU A 7 43.66 -14.32 -21.32
C LEU A 7 42.38 -13.53 -21.02
N ALA A 8 41.22 -14.10 -21.25
CA ALA A 8 39.92 -13.46 -20.94
C ALA A 8 39.58 -13.48 -19.44
N LEU A 9 40.10 -14.46 -18.70
CA LEU A 9 39.84 -14.62 -17.27
C LEU A 9 40.68 -13.67 -16.39
N ALA A 10 41.84 -13.22 -16.88
CA ALA A 10 42.73 -12.31 -16.18
C ALA A 10 42.28 -10.82 -16.22
N LEU A 11 41.39 -10.45 -17.16
CA LEU A 11 40.95 -9.06 -17.33
C LEU A 11 39.76 -8.71 -16.45
N ILE A 12 39.04 -9.70 -15.90
CA ILE A 12 37.86 -9.50 -15.06
C ILE A 12 38.21 -9.26 -13.58
N MET A 13 39.40 -9.62 -13.14
CA MET A 13 39.84 -9.46 -11.73
C MET A 13 40.54 -8.13 -11.41
N ALA A 14 40.73 -7.22 -12.38
CA ALA A 14 41.49 -5.99 -12.19
C ALA A 14 40.60 -4.74 -11.92
N LEU A 15 39.27 -4.85 -11.85
CA LEU A 15 38.36 -3.69 -11.66
C LEU A 15 37.66 -3.61 -10.30
N SER A 16 38.04 -4.39 -9.29
CA SER A 16 37.34 -4.42 -7.99
C SER A 16 38.08 -3.78 -6.82
N LEU A 17 39.05 -2.89 -7.05
CA LEU A 17 39.88 -2.30 -6.00
C LEU A 17 39.98 -0.77 -6.12
N VAL A 18 38.86 -0.05 -6.11
CA VAL A 18 38.84 1.39 -5.78
C VAL A 18 37.53 1.75 -5.10
N ALA A 19 37.50 1.77 -3.80
CA ALA A 19 36.77 2.69 -2.94
C ALA A 19 36.87 2.26 -1.47
N CYS A 20 38.02 2.54 -0.86
CA CYS A 20 38.10 2.70 0.58
C CYS A 20 38.76 4.06 0.78
N GLY A 21 37.99 5.00 1.32
CA GLY A 21 38.45 6.35 1.69
C GLY A 21 37.80 6.75 3.01
N ASP A 22 38.62 6.71 4.06
CA ASP A 22 38.37 7.08 5.45
C ASP A 22 37.59 8.38 5.65
N LYS A 23 36.67 8.39 6.62
CA LYS A 23 36.74 9.34 7.73
C LYS A 23 35.87 8.90 8.91
N ALA A 24 36.52 8.89 10.05
CA ALA A 24 36.02 8.54 11.37
C ALA A 24 35.09 9.61 11.94
N ALA A 25 34.23 9.16 12.77
CA ALA A 25 33.94 9.50 14.18
C ALA A 25 32.45 9.72 14.51
N ASP A 26 32.02 8.86 15.46
CA ASP A 26 31.06 9.08 16.56
C ASP A 26 29.58 9.35 16.21
N ASP A 27 28.62 8.57 16.60
CA ASP A 27 28.14 8.14 17.91
C ASP A 27 26.90 7.25 17.79
N ALA A 28 26.86 6.25 18.59
CA ALA A 28 25.81 5.44 19.22
C ALA A 28 24.39 5.32 18.62
N ASN A 29 24.06 4.04 18.39
CA ASN A 29 22.82 3.35 18.80
C ASN A 29 21.59 3.40 17.87
N ASN A 30 21.33 2.36 17.12
CA ASN A 30 20.20 1.44 17.35
C ASN A 30 20.08 0.40 16.23
N GLY A 31 19.84 -0.84 16.62
CA GLY A 31 19.82 -2.01 15.75
C GLY A 31 18.85 -1.91 14.60
N ASP A 32 19.38 -2.22 13.43
CA ASP A 32 18.65 -2.41 12.20
C ASP A 32 18.52 -3.93 11.97
N PRO A 33 17.32 -4.48 11.81
CA PRO A 33 17.15 -5.83 11.31
C PRO A 33 17.30 -5.84 9.78
N ALA A 34 18.19 -6.66 9.32
CA ALA A 34 18.51 -7.07 7.97
C ALA A 34 17.47 -6.69 6.91
N GLY A 35 17.82 -5.72 6.07
CA GLY A 35 17.08 -5.38 4.86
C GLY A 35 17.16 -6.51 3.85
N ASP A 36 16.05 -7.19 3.65
CA ASP A 36 15.79 -8.00 2.47
C ASP A 36 15.80 -7.06 1.26
N THR A 37 16.81 -7.19 0.40
CA THR A 37 16.90 -6.45 -0.85
C THR A 37 15.88 -7.04 -1.83
N GLN A 38 14.61 -6.78 -1.60
CA GLN A 38 13.60 -6.99 -2.63
C GLN A 38 13.93 -6.02 -3.78
N GLN A 39 14.23 -6.57 -4.93
CA GLN A 39 14.23 -5.82 -6.19
C GLN A 39 12.88 -5.10 -6.29
N THR A 40 12.90 -3.81 -6.05
CA THR A 40 11.74 -2.94 -6.30
C THR A 40 11.60 -2.92 -7.83
N GLU A 41 10.76 -3.78 -8.38
CA GLU A 41 10.26 -3.57 -9.74
C GLU A 41 9.67 -2.16 -9.74
N GLU A 42 10.18 -1.30 -10.59
CA GLU A 42 9.67 0.05 -10.78
C GLU A 42 8.22 -0.07 -11.25
N ILE A 43 7.26 0.09 -10.33
CA ILE A 43 5.84 0.06 -10.64
C ILE A 43 5.58 1.29 -11.53
N LYS A 44 5.53 1.06 -12.82
CA LYS A 44 5.17 2.09 -13.79
C LYS A 44 3.72 2.48 -13.52
N GLY A 45 3.53 3.63 -12.91
CA GLY A 45 2.20 4.19 -12.66
C GLY A 45 1.43 4.44 -13.95
N LEU A 46 0.11 4.53 -13.85
CA LEU A 46 -0.76 4.86 -14.97
C LEU A 46 -0.41 6.24 -15.55
N THR A 47 -0.48 6.36 -16.87
CA THR A 47 -0.39 7.65 -17.55
C THR A 47 -1.61 8.54 -17.26
N ALA A 48 -1.53 9.82 -17.52
CA ALA A 48 -2.66 10.74 -17.32
C ALA A 48 -3.90 10.33 -18.14
N GLU A 49 -3.69 9.80 -19.35
CA GLU A 49 -4.78 9.31 -20.21
C GLU A 49 -5.44 8.05 -19.64
N GLU A 50 -4.66 7.11 -19.12
CA GLU A 50 -5.17 5.90 -18.48
C GLU A 50 -5.96 6.28 -17.22
N ARG A 51 -5.42 7.14 -16.32
CA ARG A 51 -6.12 7.60 -15.12
C ARG A 51 -7.46 8.26 -15.43
N SER A 52 -7.56 9.04 -16.52
CA SER A 52 -8.80 9.72 -16.87
C SER A 52 -9.94 8.77 -17.28
N LYS A 53 -9.63 7.51 -17.55
CA LYS A 53 -10.60 6.46 -17.88
C LYS A 53 -11.03 5.64 -16.68
N GLU A 54 -10.25 5.71 -15.59
CA GLU A 54 -10.53 4.98 -14.35
C GLU A 54 -11.50 5.77 -13.47
N PHE A 55 -12.50 5.07 -12.96
CA PHE A 55 -13.44 5.62 -11.99
C PHE A 55 -13.17 5.00 -10.63
N ILE A 56 -12.95 5.84 -9.62
CA ILE A 56 -12.66 5.42 -8.25
C ILE A 56 -13.78 5.86 -7.31
N THR A 57 -14.52 4.91 -6.81
CA THR A 57 -15.51 5.08 -5.76
C THR A 57 -14.84 4.96 -4.40
N VAL A 58 -15.01 5.97 -3.55
CA VAL A 58 -14.52 5.98 -2.17
C VAL A 58 -15.67 5.72 -1.21
N GLY A 59 -15.76 4.51 -0.67
CA GLY A 59 -16.73 4.13 0.36
C GLY A 59 -16.42 4.82 1.69
N THR A 60 -17.41 5.51 2.27
CA THR A 60 -17.19 6.36 3.45
C THR A 60 -18.01 5.90 4.66
N GLY A 61 -18.94 6.67 5.11
CA GLY A 61 -19.86 6.42 6.22
C GLY A 61 -21.08 7.32 6.09
N PRO A 62 -21.93 7.40 7.11
CA PRO A 62 -23.05 8.33 7.13
C PRO A 62 -22.57 9.77 6.92
N THR A 63 -23.37 10.58 6.24
CA THR A 63 -23.02 11.99 5.92
C THR A 63 -22.76 12.84 7.16
N SER A 64 -23.31 12.46 8.31
CA SER A 64 -23.06 13.09 9.61
C SER A 64 -21.77 12.62 10.30
N GLY A 65 -21.11 11.57 9.77
CA GLY A 65 -19.92 10.98 10.36
C GLY A 65 -18.63 11.53 9.76
N ILE A 66 -17.51 11.33 10.49
CA ILE A 66 -16.19 11.82 10.07
C ILE A 66 -15.66 11.14 8.79
N TYR A 67 -16.08 9.91 8.48
CA TYR A 67 -15.61 9.21 7.28
C TYR A 67 -16.05 9.91 6.00
N PHE A 68 -17.24 10.53 5.98
CA PHE A 68 -17.76 11.17 4.79
C PHE A 68 -16.91 12.36 4.32
N PRO A 69 -16.61 13.38 5.15
CA PRO A 69 -15.77 14.49 4.73
C PRO A 69 -14.33 14.06 4.43
N ILE A 70 -13.79 13.07 5.14
CA ILE A 70 -12.44 12.54 4.86
C ILE A 70 -12.41 11.80 3.51
N GLY A 71 -13.39 10.94 3.22
CA GLY A 71 -13.49 10.29 1.92
C GLY A 71 -13.71 11.28 0.77
N GLY A 72 -14.47 12.35 1.00
CA GLY A 72 -14.60 13.46 0.05
C GLY A 72 -13.28 14.16 -0.25
N ALA A 73 -12.42 14.34 0.77
CA ALA A 73 -11.08 14.88 0.57
C ALA A 73 -10.19 13.93 -0.26
N PHE A 74 -10.26 12.61 -0.01
CA PHE A 74 -9.58 11.63 -0.85
C PHE A 74 -10.06 11.64 -2.30
N ALA A 75 -11.37 11.66 -2.52
CA ALA A 75 -11.94 11.74 -3.86
C ALA A 75 -11.46 13.02 -4.58
N THR A 76 -11.41 14.15 -3.88
CA THR A 76 -10.90 15.42 -4.43
C THR A 76 -9.42 15.30 -4.81
N ALA A 77 -8.58 14.76 -3.93
CA ALA A 77 -7.15 14.57 -4.21
C ALA A 77 -6.93 13.65 -5.41
N LEU A 78 -7.64 12.53 -5.49
CA LEU A 78 -7.54 11.62 -6.64
C LEU A 78 -7.97 12.28 -7.94
N LYS A 79 -8.99 13.15 -7.89
CA LYS A 79 -9.44 13.92 -9.06
C LYS A 79 -8.36 14.89 -9.54
N GLU A 80 -7.59 15.51 -8.64
CA GLU A 80 -6.46 16.37 -9.00
C GLU A 80 -5.34 15.58 -9.70
N TYR A 81 -5.21 14.28 -9.41
CA TYR A 81 -4.31 13.36 -10.11
C TYR A 81 -4.86 12.84 -11.44
N GLY A 82 -6.07 13.23 -11.83
CA GLY A 82 -6.67 12.93 -13.12
C GLY A 82 -7.62 11.74 -13.15
N TYR A 83 -7.97 11.14 -12.00
CA TYR A 83 -8.99 10.09 -11.92
C TYR A 83 -10.41 10.66 -11.94
N GLN A 84 -11.37 9.88 -12.42
CA GLN A 84 -12.79 10.14 -12.17
C GLN A 84 -13.14 9.55 -10.79
N THR A 85 -13.75 10.33 -9.90
CA THR A 85 -13.94 9.90 -8.51
C THR A 85 -15.28 10.33 -7.93
N SER A 86 -15.81 9.51 -7.04
CA SER A 86 -16.92 9.86 -6.15
C SER A 86 -16.64 9.43 -4.71
N ALA A 87 -17.24 10.13 -3.74
CA ALA A 87 -17.29 9.68 -2.35
C ALA A 87 -18.74 9.29 -2.04
N GLU A 88 -18.94 8.03 -1.62
CA GLU A 88 -20.26 7.49 -1.38
C GLU A 88 -20.55 7.37 0.12
N ALA A 89 -21.72 7.86 0.52
CA ALA A 89 -22.23 7.65 1.86
C ALA A 89 -22.67 6.19 2.05
N THR A 90 -22.19 5.55 3.11
CA THR A 90 -22.48 4.15 3.43
C THR A 90 -22.83 3.98 4.89
N ASN A 91 -23.13 2.74 5.30
CA ASN A 91 -23.23 2.37 6.71
C ASN A 91 -21.85 2.06 7.35
N ALA A 92 -20.80 2.69 6.84
CA ALA A 92 -19.41 2.57 7.28
C ALA A 92 -18.82 1.15 7.12
N THR A 93 -17.91 0.75 8.02
CA THR A 93 -16.96 -0.36 7.89
C THR A 93 -17.53 -1.64 7.29
N GLY A 94 -18.62 -2.17 7.81
CA GLY A 94 -19.16 -3.44 7.36
C GLY A 94 -19.65 -3.41 5.90
N GLN A 95 -20.36 -2.33 5.53
CA GLN A 95 -20.79 -2.12 4.15
C GLN A 95 -19.60 -1.83 3.24
N ASN A 96 -18.64 -1.05 3.69
CA ASN A 96 -17.44 -0.70 2.94
C ASN A 96 -16.62 -1.94 2.56
N ILE A 97 -16.44 -2.88 3.48
CA ILE A 97 -15.79 -4.14 3.20
C ILE A 97 -16.56 -4.94 2.13
N GLN A 98 -17.89 -5.01 2.24
CA GLN A 98 -18.70 -5.69 1.23
C GLN A 98 -18.62 -5.02 -0.13
N ASN A 99 -18.67 -3.69 -0.21
CA ASN A 99 -18.57 -2.94 -1.45
C ASN A 99 -17.22 -3.22 -2.15
N ILE A 100 -16.10 -3.25 -1.40
CA ILE A 100 -14.79 -3.63 -1.96
C ILE A 100 -14.80 -5.07 -2.49
N LEU A 101 -15.32 -6.02 -1.72
CA LEU A 101 -15.34 -7.42 -2.11
C LEU A 101 -16.25 -7.69 -3.31
N ASN A 102 -17.30 -6.91 -3.48
CA ASN A 102 -18.21 -7.00 -4.63
C ASN A 102 -17.70 -6.24 -5.86
N GLY A 103 -16.70 -5.37 -5.73
CA GLY A 103 -16.25 -4.47 -6.79
C GLY A 103 -17.15 -3.24 -6.97
N ASP A 104 -17.93 -2.88 -5.95
CA ASP A 104 -18.78 -1.69 -5.95
C ASP A 104 -18.01 -0.43 -5.49
N ALA A 105 -16.82 -0.61 -4.92
CA ALA A 105 -15.90 0.46 -4.55
C ALA A 105 -14.45 -0.01 -4.68
N GLU A 106 -13.55 0.88 -5.07
CA GLU A 106 -12.11 0.61 -5.21
C GLU A 106 -11.36 0.95 -3.92
N ILE A 107 -11.84 1.93 -3.17
CA ILE A 107 -11.23 2.39 -1.91
C ILE A 107 -12.33 2.56 -0.88
N ALA A 108 -12.04 2.29 0.40
CA ALA A 108 -12.98 2.56 1.47
C ALA A 108 -12.29 2.84 2.80
N ILE A 109 -12.97 3.59 3.67
CA ILE A 109 -12.53 3.83 5.05
C ILE A 109 -13.15 2.76 5.94
N ALA A 110 -12.31 2.03 6.67
CA ALA A 110 -12.76 0.94 7.52
C ALA A 110 -11.96 0.84 8.82
N MET A 111 -12.54 0.23 9.82
CA MET A 111 -11.88 -0.11 11.08
C MET A 111 -10.97 -1.33 10.89
N GLN A 112 -9.75 -1.25 11.40
CA GLN A 112 -8.73 -2.27 11.22
C GLN A 112 -9.15 -3.64 11.77
N ASP A 113 -9.80 -3.69 12.92
CA ASP A 113 -10.26 -4.92 13.56
C ASP A 113 -11.28 -5.69 12.68
N ALA A 114 -12.23 -4.98 12.08
CA ALA A 114 -13.20 -5.58 11.18
C ALA A 114 -12.56 -6.04 9.86
N VAL A 115 -11.59 -5.26 9.33
CA VAL A 115 -10.81 -5.65 8.14
C VAL A 115 -10.01 -6.92 8.42
N MET A 116 -9.37 -7.03 9.60
CA MET A 116 -8.66 -8.23 10.01
C MET A 116 -9.58 -9.45 10.15
N GLN A 117 -10.77 -9.28 10.74
CA GLN A 117 -11.76 -10.36 10.81
C GLN A 117 -12.20 -10.83 9.42
N ALA A 118 -12.43 -9.90 8.49
CA ALA A 118 -12.75 -10.24 7.11
C ALA A 118 -11.60 -10.96 6.42
N TYR A 119 -10.38 -10.45 6.57
CA TYR A 119 -9.19 -11.03 5.96
C TYR A 119 -8.91 -12.46 6.42
N THR A 120 -9.14 -12.75 7.72
CA THR A 120 -8.90 -14.07 8.33
C THR A 120 -10.14 -14.97 8.41
N GLY A 121 -11.30 -14.52 7.93
CA GLY A 121 -12.55 -15.27 8.01
C GLY A 121 -13.05 -15.54 9.44
N THR A 122 -12.75 -14.64 10.39
CA THR A 122 -13.08 -14.80 11.81
C THR A 122 -14.17 -13.82 12.26
N GLY A 123 -14.66 -13.96 13.50
CA GLY A 123 -15.63 -13.04 14.10
C GLY A 123 -16.89 -12.88 13.26
N ALA A 124 -17.23 -11.65 12.85
CA ALA A 124 -18.41 -11.35 12.04
C ALA A 124 -18.36 -11.98 10.62
N TYR A 125 -17.21 -12.50 10.22
CA TYR A 125 -16.98 -13.12 8.90
C TYR A 125 -16.80 -14.64 8.97
N GLU A 126 -16.98 -15.24 10.13
CA GLU A 126 -16.92 -16.70 10.29
C GLU A 126 -17.92 -17.39 9.35
N GLY A 127 -17.43 -18.40 8.62
CA GLY A 127 -18.23 -19.12 7.61
C GLY A 127 -18.46 -18.39 6.28
N LYS A 128 -17.94 -17.15 6.11
CA LYS A 128 -18.06 -16.37 4.87
C LYS A 128 -16.84 -16.47 3.94
N GLY A 129 -15.80 -17.17 4.39
CA GLY A 129 -14.51 -17.25 3.71
C GLY A 129 -13.56 -16.13 4.10
N GLU A 130 -12.31 -16.27 3.70
CA GLU A 130 -11.25 -15.30 3.93
C GLU A 130 -11.20 -14.28 2.79
N ALA A 131 -11.17 -12.99 3.11
CA ALA A 131 -11.09 -11.90 2.15
C ALA A 131 -9.62 -11.51 1.89
N THR A 132 -8.83 -12.46 1.38
CA THR A 132 -7.37 -12.31 1.22
C THR A 132 -6.96 -11.30 0.15
N ASP A 133 -7.90 -10.79 -0.65
CA ASP A 133 -7.65 -9.76 -1.66
C ASP A 133 -7.72 -8.33 -1.10
N LEU A 134 -8.15 -8.16 0.15
CA LEU A 134 -8.13 -6.85 0.80
C LEU A 134 -6.69 -6.34 0.98
N ARG A 135 -6.48 -5.06 0.73
CA ARG A 135 -5.19 -4.39 0.92
C ARG A 135 -5.37 -3.10 1.72
N ALA A 136 -4.50 -2.90 2.72
CA ALA A 136 -4.44 -1.64 3.44
C ALA A 136 -3.55 -0.65 2.68
N LEU A 137 -4.07 0.53 2.37
CA LEU A 137 -3.32 1.60 1.71
C LEU A 137 -2.58 2.47 2.72
N MET A 138 -3.26 2.88 3.80
CA MET A 138 -2.69 3.70 4.85
C MET A 138 -3.49 3.59 6.15
N ARG A 139 -2.86 4.01 7.25
CA ARG A 139 -3.52 4.23 8.52
C ARG A 139 -3.85 5.72 8.65
N LEU A 140 -5.11 6.05 9.00
CA LEU A 140 -5.57 7.43 9.15
C LEU A 140 -5.40 7.93 10.59
N TRP A 141 -6.14 7.36 11.54
CA TRP A 141 -6.09 7.74 12.96
C TRP A 141 -6.44 6.55 13.87
N PRO A 142 -6.06 6.57 15.14
CA PRO A 142 -6.52 5.58 16.11
C PRO A 142 -7.95 5.88 16.57
N ASN A 143 -8.76 4.82 16.74
CA ASN A 143 -10.02 4.89 17.46
C ASN A 143 -9.79 4.45 18.93
N TYR A 144 -10.33 5.23 19.84
CA TYR A 144 -10.24 4.93 21.28
C TYR A 144 -11.61 4.51 21.81
N VAL A 145 -11.64 3.43 22.58
CA VAL A 145 -12.83 3.04 23.34
C VAL A 145 -12.88 3.88 24.61
N GLN A 146 -13.99 4.55 24.84
CA GLN A 146 -14.27 5.29 26.07
C GLN A 146 -15.37 4.58 26.84
N LEU A 147 -15.12 4.28 28.11
CA LEU A 147 -16.14 3.80 29.04
C LEU A 147 -16.75 5.01 29.76
N VAL A 148 -18.03 5.16 29.63
CA VAL A 148 -18.83 6.22 30.28
C VAL A 148 -19.80 5.61 31.27
#